data_cce4ab3e5c6b9ec0de7402c18e3f1f2a
#
_entry.id   cce4ab3e5c6b9ec0de7402c18e3f1f2a
#
_cell.length_a   1.000
_cell.length_b   1.000
_cell.length_c   1.000
_cell.angle_alpha   90.00
_cell.angle_beta   90.00
_cell.angle_gamma   90.00
#
_symmetry.space_group_name_H-M   'P 1'
#
loop_
_entity.id
_entity.type
_entity.pdbx_description
1 polymer ?
#
loop_
_entity_poly.entity_id
_entity_poly.type
_entity_poly.pdbx_seq_one_letter_code
_entity_poly.pdbx_strand_id
1 'polypeptide(L)'
;MNIELQLKVQDLNARYVQAIDGNKLEAWPDFFTEDGRYRVTTAENFERGLPLGLIYATSRTMLRDRVRSLRDANVYEAQRYRHIIASPLVTPDEGRGARAQTGFLVARVMHTGETTLFASGRYEDHVVFDDGAPRFAEKVVILDSRLIDTLLAIPL
;
A
#
# COMPACT_ATOMS: atom_id res chain seq x y z
N MET A 1 21.83 10.66 -6.74
CA MET A 1 20.97 9.92 -5.79
C MET A 1 21.10 10.54 -4.40
N ASN A 2 20.00 10.86 -3.77
CA ASN A 2 19.99 11.31 -2.37
C ASN A 2 19.85 10.09 -1.46
N ILE A 3 20.95 9.65 -0.86
CA ILE A 3 21.00 8.42 -0.05
C ILE A 3 20.11 8.53 1.19
N GLU A 4 20.10 9.65 1.85
CA GLU A 4 19.26 9.83 3.05
C GLU A 4 17.77 9.69 2.72
N LEU A 5 17.34 10.35 1.66
CA LEU A 5 15.95 10.27 1.19
C LEU A 5 15.61 8.86 0.75
N GLN A 6 16.52 8.19 0.03
CA GLN A 6 16.36 6.79 -0.39
C GLN A 6 16.14 5.88 0.80
N LEU A 7 16.96 6.00 1.84
CA LEU A 7 16.85 5.16 3.04
C LEU A 7 15.57 5.44 3.83
N LYS A 8 15.15 6.70 3.93
CA LYS A 8 13.90 7.05 4.61
C LYS A 8 12.66 6.46 3.92
N VAL A 9 12.62 6.50 2.61
CA VAL A 9 11.51 5.92 1.83
C VAL A 9 11.56 4.39 1.91
N GLN A 10 12.74 3.81 1.84
CA GLN A 10 12.92 2.36 1.96
C GLN A 10 12.46 1.84 3.33
N ASP A 11 12.82 2.53 4.41
CA ASP A 11 12.38 2.19 5.76
C ASP A 11 10.85 2.32 5.91
N LEU A 12 10.27 3.40 5.40
CA LEU A 12 8.83 3.61 5.40
C LEU A 12 8.09 2.45 4.72
N ASN A 13 8.53 2.06 3.53
CA ASN A 13 7.94 0.95 2.78
C ASN A 13 8.09 -0.39 3.53
N ALA A 14 9.26 -0.64 4.13
CA ALA A 14 9.50 -1.86 4.89
C ALA A 14 8.56 -1.96 6.10
N ARG A 15 8.40 -0.88 6.84
CA ARG A 15 7.48 -0.85 7.99
C ARG A 15 6.02 -0.99 7.56
N TYR A 16 5.65 -0.37 6.46
CA TYR A 16 4.31 -0.45 5.89
C TYR A 16 3.91 -1.90 5.60
N VAL A 17 4.71 -2.61 4.81
CA VAL A 17 4.39 -3.99 4.45
C VAL A 17 4.47 -4.94 5.64
N GLN A 18 5.39 -4.72 6.57
CA GLN A 18 5.50 -5.54 7.79
C GLN A 18 4.28 -5.37 8.70
N ALA A 19 3.72 -4.18 8.80
CA ALA A 19 2.50 -3.95 9.57
C ALA A 19 1.32 -4.73 8.99
N ILE A 20 1.16 -4.73 7.67
CA ILE A 20 0.11 -5.49 6.99
C ILE A 20 0.34 -6.99 7.16
N ASP A 21 1.53 -7.47 6.87
CA ASP A 21 1.88 -8.89 6.95
C ASP A 21 1.79 -9.43 8.39
N GLY A 22 2.08 -8.59 9.37
CA GLY A 22 1.95 -8.91 10.79
C GLY A 22 0.55 -8.75 11.35
N ASN A 23 -0.44 -8.46 10.52
CA ASN A 23 -1.84 -8.21 10.91
C ASN A 23 -2.01 -7.06 11.92
N LYS A 24 -1.10 -6.09 11.88
CA LYS A 24 -1.18 -4.86 12.68
C LYS A 24 -1.87 -3.76 11.89
N LEU A 25 -3.08 -4.03 11.44
CA LEU A 25 -3.83 -3.15 10.54
C LEU A 25 -4.24 -1.83 11.21
N GLU A 26 -4.32 -1.80 12.53
CA GLU A 26 -4.59 -0.58 13.29
C GLU A 26 -3.47 0.46 13.12
N ALA A 27 -2.24 0.03 12.83
CA ALA A 27 -1.11 0.91 12.54
C ALA A 27 -1.10 1.42 11.09
N TRP A 28 -1.81 0.74 10.18
CA TRP A 28 -1.80 1.06 8.76
C TRP A 28 -2.21 2.51 8.43
N PRO A 29 -3.30 3.08 9.00
CA PRO A 29 -3.66 4.47 8.74
C PRO A 29 -2.59 5.49 9.14
N ASP A 30 -1.77 5.18 10.15
CA ASP A 30 -0.76 6.09 10.68
C ASP A 30 0.44 6.27 9.75
N PHE A 31 0.59 5.43 8.73
CA PHE A 31 1.57 5.64 7.66
C PHE A 31 1.21 6.79 6.73
N PHE A 32 -0.01 7.31 6.81
CA PHE A 32 -0.54 8.35 5.93
C PHE A 32 -0.64 9.68 6.67
N THR A 33 -0.62 10.79 5.92
CA THR A 33 -1.04 12.09 6.44
C THR A 33 -2.55 12.10 6.70
N GLU A 34 -3.06 13.09 7.43
CA GLU A 34 -4.52 13.19 7.69
C GLU A 34 -5.35 13.18 6.41
N ASP A 35 -4.88 13.88 5.37
CA ASP A 35 -5.52 13.95 4.05
C ASP A 35 -4.92 12.91 3.09
N GLY A 36 -4.25 11.91 3.61
CA GLY A 36 -3.59 10.88 2.82
C GLY A 36 -4.57 10.11 1.96
N ARG A 37 -4.16 9.84 0.74
CA ARG A 37 -4.95 9.11 -0.24
C ARG A 37 -4.37 7.72 -0.47
N TYR A 38 -5.25 6.75 -0.50
CA TYR A 38 -4.92 5.38 -0.83
C TYR A 38 -5.84 4.88 -1.94
N ARG A 39 -5.26 4.36 -2.99
CA ARG A 39 -6.01 3.80 -4.11
C ARG A 39 -5.37 2.51 -4.58
N VAL A 40 -6.19 1.50 -4.84
CA VAL A 40 -5.78 0.29 -5.54
C VAL A 40 -6.45 0.30 -6.90
N THR A 41 -5.68 0.20 -7.95
CA THR A 41 -6.16 0.19 -9.33
C THR A 41 -5.37 -0.83 -10.15
N THR A 42 -5.73 -0.99 -11.42
CA THR A 42 -5.02 -1.85 -12.34
C THR A 42 -4.09 -1.03 -13.25
N ALA A 43 -3.05 -1.65 -13.79
CA ALA A 43 -2.15 -1.02 -14.74
C ALA A 43 -2.92 -0.46 -15.94
N GLU A 44 -3.91 -1.21 -16.45
CA GLU A 44 -4.74 -0.76 -17.57
C GLU A 44 -5.49 0.54 -17.25
N ASN A 45 -6.17 0.59 -16.08
CA ASN A 45 -6.92 1.79 -15.69
C ASN A 45 -6.00 2.99 -15.42
N PHE A 46 -4.85 2.73 -14.79
CA PHE A 46 -3.87 3.77 -14.50
C PHE A 46 -3.28 4.37 -15.79
N GLU A 47 -2.89 3.54 -16.74
CA GLU A 47 -2.33 3.97 -18.03
C GLU A 47 -3.34 4.77 -18.87
N ARG A 48 -4.62 4.44 -18.75
CA ARG A 48 -5.71 5.19 -19.40
C ARG A 48 -6.09 6.47 -18.65
N GLY A 49 -5.48 6.75 -17.51
CA GLY A 49 -5.82 7.91 -16.69
C GLY A 49 -7.22 7.84 -16.08
N LEU A 50 -7.79 6.65 -15.95
CA LEU A 50 -9.11 6.47 -15.37
C LEU A 50 -9.04 6.57 -13.83
N PRO A 51 -9.95 7.33 -13.20
CA PRO A 51 -9.96 7.48 -11.74
C PRO A 51 -10.51 6.27 -10.99
N LEU A 52 -10.91 5.24 -11.70
CA LEU A 52 -11.50 4.03 -11.14
C LEU A 52 -10.47 3.22 -10.35
N GLY A 53 -10.88 2.68 -9.23
CA GLY A 53 -10.07 1.81 -8.39
C GLY A 53 -10.92 0.74 -7.72
N LEU A 54 -10.23 -0.34 -7.27
CA LEU A 54 -10.85 -1.40 -6.47
C LEU A 54 -11.07 -0.94 -5.03
N ILE A 55 -10.18 -0.07 -4.55
CA ILE A 55 -10.25 0.57 -3.24
C ILE A 55 -9.88 2.04 -3.43
N TYR A 56 -10.58 2.91 -2.73
CA TYR A 56 -10.28 4.33 -2.74
C TYR A 56 -10.61 4.97 -1.40
N ALA A 57 -9.63 5.62 -0.79
CA ALA A 57 -9.79 6.37 0.44
C ALA A 57 -9.07 7.71 0.31
N THR A 58 -9.68 8.77 0.81
CA THR A 58 -9.19 10.15 0.67
C THR A 58 -8.79 10.79 1.99
N SER A 59 -8.78 10.02 3.07
CA SER A 59 -8.38 10.50 4.39
C SER A 59 -7.95 9.35 5.30
N ARG A 60 -7.17 9.68 6.30
CA ARG A 60 -6.79 8.74 7.36
C ARG A 60 -8.03 8.19 8.09
N THR A 61 -9.06 9.00 8.27
CA THR A 61 -10.32 8.56 8.88
C THR A 61 -10.99 7.46 8.07
N MET A 62 -11.03 7.58 6.76
CA MET A 62 -11.56 6.52 5.89
C MET A 62 -10.75 5.23 6.00
N LEU A 63 -9.43 5.34 6.15
CA LEU A 63 -8.57 4.16 6.35
C LEU A 63 -8.85 3.47 7.69
N ARG A 64 -9.06 4.25 8.75
CA ARG A 64 -9.44 3.70 10.07
C ARG A 64 -10.80 3.01 10.02
N ASP A 65 -11.76 3.60 9.33
CA ASP A 65 -13.10 3.00 9.17
C ASP A 65 -13.01 1.68 8.41
N ARG A 66 -12.15 1.59 7.40
CA ARG A 66 -11.90 0.35 6.67
C ARG A 66 -11.32 -0.74 7.57
N VAL A 67 -10.34 -0.41 8.41
CA VAL A 67 -9.76 -1.36 9.37
C VAL A 67 -10.83 -1.85 10.35
N ARG A 68 -11.64 -0.93 10.87
CA ARG A 68 -12.74 -1.28 11.78
C ARG A 68 -13.72 -2.24 11.12
N SER A 69 -14.12 -1.96 9.88
CA SER A 69 -15.01 -2.85 9.12
C SER A 69 -14.42 -4.24 8.92
N LEU A 70 -13.13 -4.33 8.65
CA LEU A 70 -12.44 -5.62 8.54
C LEU A 70 -12.48 -6.42 9.84
N ARG A 71 -12.27 -5.75 10.98
CA ARG A 71 -12.28 -6.41 12.28
C ARG A 71 -13.68 -6.83 12.72
N ASP A 72 -14.66 -5.97 12.49
CA ASP A 72 -16.03 -6.20 12.96
C ASP A 72 -16.79 -7.18 12.05
N ALA A 73 -16.64 -7.05 10.75
CA ALA A 73 -17.38 -7.85 9.79
C ALA A 73 -16.89 -9.29 9.70
N ASN A 74 -15.57 -9.53 9.79
CA ASN A 74 -14.93 -10.85 9.72
C ASN A 74 -15.50 -11.74 8.59
N VAL A 75 -15.74 -11.15 7.41
CA VAL A 75 -16.41 -11.80 6.27
C VAL A 75 -15.43 -12.39 5.25
N TYR A 76 -14.15 -12.40 5.52
CA TYR A 76 -13.17 -12.98 4.62
C TYR A 76 -12.51 -14.21 5.25
N GLU A 77 -12.10 -15.14 4.39
CA GLU A 77 -11.40 -16.34 4.81
C GLU A 77 -10.06 -15.99 5.45
N ALA A 78 -9.72 -16.68 6.54
CA ALA A 78 -8.44 -16.48 7.24
C ALA A 78 -7.28 -16.70 6.28
N GLN A 79 -6.41 -15.70 6.19
CA GLN A 79 -5.29 -15.68 5.26
C GLN A 79 -4.16 -14.83 5.81
N ARG A 80 -2.96 -15.08 5.28
CA ARG A 80 -1.77 -14.26 5.55
C ARG A 80 -1.18 -13.79 4.23
N TYR A 81 -0.68 -12.56 4.25
CA TYR A 81 0.13 -12.02 3.17
C TYR A 81 1.60 -12.06 3.52
N ARG A 82 2.41 -12.22 2.50
CA ARG A 82 3.83 -11.92 2.57
C ARG A 82 4.18 -11.04 1.40
N HIS A 83 4.50 -9.77 1.69
CA HIS A 83 4.99 -8.84 0.70
C HIS A 83 6.49 -9.02 0.49
N ILE A 84 6.90 -9.04 -0.77
CA ILE A 84 8.29 -8.87 -1.18
C ILE A 84 8.33 -7.59 -2.00
N ILE A 85 9.12 -6.63 -1.56
CA ILE A 85 9.24 -5.33 -2.23
C ILE A 85 10.65 -5.12 -2.77
N ALA A 86 10.73 -4.48 -3.92
CA ALA A 86 11.99 -4.06 -4.52
C ALA A 86 12.51 -2.79 -3.83
N SER A 87 13.74 -2.44 -4.11
CA SER A 87 14.29 -1.14 -3.71
C SER A 87 13.51 -0.03 -4.45
N PRO A 88 13.07 1.02 -3.75
CA PRO A 88 12.34 2.10 -4.40
C PRO A 88 13.23 2.93 -5.32
N LEU A 89 12.68 3.37 -6.43
CA LEU A 89 13.24 4.45 -7.22
C LEU A 89 12.70 5.77 -6.65
N VAL A 90 13.58 6.57 -6.05
CA VAL A 90 13.19 7.78 -5.33
C VAL A 90 13.68 9.02 -6.05
N THR A 91 12.76 9.95 -6.28
CA THR A 91 13.05 11.25 -6.89
C THR A 91 12.61 12.35 -5.93
N PRO A 92 13.50 13.29 -5.55
CA PRO A 92 13.11 14.45 -4.75
C PRO A 92 11.99 15.22 -5.44
N ASP A 93 10.99 15.63 -4.68
CA ASP A 93 9.92 16.52 -5.15
C ASP A 93 10.23 17.95 -4.74
N GLU A 94 10.03 18.89 -5.65
CA GLU A 94 10.28 20.30 -5.38
C GLU A 94 9.38 20.78 -4.25
N GLY A 95 9.99 21.04 -3.10
CA GLY A 95 9.34 21.65 -1.95
C GLY A 95 9.28 20.81 -0.68
N ARG A 96 8.88 19.53 -0.65
CA ARG A 96 8.67 18.89 0.66
C ARG A 96 8.71 17.39 0.73
N GLY A 97 9.28 16.69 -0.19
CA GLY A 97 9.23 15.24 -0.06
C GLY A 97 9.83 14.53 -1.24
N ALA A 98 9.23 13.40 -1.59
CA ALA A 98 9.72 12.56 -2.65
C ALA A 98 8.58 11.86 -3.39
N ARG A 99 8.82 11.62 -4.66
CA ARG A 99 8.07 10.63 -5.45
C ARG A 99 8.85 9.33 -5.40
N ALA A 100 8.15 8.23 -5.25
CA ALA A 100 8.80 6.93 -5.21
C ALA A 100 8.00 5.90 -6.00
N GLN A 101 8.73 5.02 -6.70
CA GLN A 101 8.14 3.90 -7.39
C GLN A 101 8.77 2.62 -6.84
N THR A 102 7.94 1.65 -6.43
CA THR A 102 8.41 0.43 -5.79
C THR A 102 7.66 -0.78 -6.33
N GLY A 103 8.37 -1.70 -6.96
CA GLY A 103 7.76 -2.98 -7.38
C GLY A 103 7.47 -3.88 -6.18
N PHE A 104 6.41 -4.67 -6.26
CA PHE A 104 6.06 -5.61 -5.20
C PHE A 104 5.45 -6.91 -5.74
N LEU A 105 5.58 -7.95 -4.92
CA LEU A 105 4.87 -9.21 -5.05
C LEU A 105 4.20 -9.52 -3.71
N VAL A 106 3.03 -10.13 -3.74
CA VAL A 106 2.35 -10.61 -2.53
C VAL A 106 2.05 -12.10 -2.67
N ALA A 107 2.64 -12.91 -1.79
CA ALA A 107 2.22 -14.29 -1.60
C ALA A 107 1.08 -14.32 -0.59
N ARG A 108 0.07 -15.13 -0.87
CA ARG A 108 -1.06 -15.34 0.04
C ARG A 108 -1.05 -16.78 0.53
N VAL A 109 -1.12 -16.94 1.86
CA VAL A 109 -1.19 -18.25 2.51
C VAL A 109 -2.56 -18.38 3.16
N MET A 110 -3.36 -19.35 2.70
CA MET A 110 -4.67 -19.65 3.25
C MET A 110 -4.55 -20.46 4.53
N HIS A 111 -5.63 -20.53 5.32
CA HIS A 111 -5.64 -21.33 6.55
C HIS A 111 -5.34 -22.81 6.31
N THR A 112 -5.60 -23.32 5.12
CA THR A 112 -5.27 -24.70 4.70
C THR A 112 -3.78 -24.92 4.45
N GLY A 113 -2.99 -23.85 4.38
CA GLY A 113 -1.58 -23.87 3.99
C GLY A 113 -1.32 -23.66 2.50
N GLU A 114 -2.40 -23.62 1.68
CA GLU A 114 -2.24 -23.31 0.25
C GLU A 114 -1.62 -21.93 0.07
N THR A 115 -0.53 -21.87 -0.70
CA THR A 115 0.24 -20.65 -0.96
C THR A 115 0.23 -20.35 -2.43
N THR A 116 -0.18 -19.13 -2.79
CA THR A 116 -0.24 -18.65 -4.17
C THR A 116 0.42 -17.29 -4.30
N LEU A 117 0.91 -16.98 -5.50
CA LEU A 117 1.23 -15.60 -5.85
C LEU A 117 -0.12 -14.88 -6.05
N PHE A 118 -0.47 -14.02 -5.12
CA PHE A 118 -1.78 -13.37 -5.08
C PHE A 118 -1.85 -12.11 -5.93
N ALA A 119 -0.80 -11.27 -5.85
CA ALA A 119 -0.74 -10.01 -6.56
C ALA A 119 0.68 -9.64 -6.92
N SER A 120 0.84 -8.94 -8.01
CA SER A 120 2.07 -8.27 -8.40
C SER A 120 1.74 -6.89 -8.94
N GLY A 121 2.69 -5.96 -8.78
CA GLY A 121 2.49 -4.62 -9.26
C GLY A 121 3.54 -3.65 -8.76
N ARG A 122 3.15 -2.40 -8.67
CA ARG A 122 4.00 -1.36 -8.13
C ARG A 122 3.22 -0.36 -7.30
N TYR A 123 3.91 0.28 -6.39
CA TYR A 123 3.44 1.46 -5.69
C TYR A 123 3.94 2.71 -6.41
N GLU A 124 3.06 3.68 -6.60
CA GLU A 124 3.39 5.05 -6.96
C GLU A 124 3.06 5.91 -5.74
N ASP A 125 4.09 6.42 -5.10
CA ASP A 125 3.98 7.07 -3.81
C ASP A 125 4.38 8.54 -3.88
N HIS A 126 3.64 9.37 -3.16
CA HIS A 126 4.09 10.69 -2.75
C HIS A 126 4.33 10.67 -1.25
N VAL A 127 5.60 10.79 -0.87
CA VAL A 127 6.05 10.79 0.52
C VAL A 127 6.36 12.22 0.94
N VAL A 128 5.80 12.64 2.08
CA VAL A 128 6.09 13.94 2.69
C VAL A 128 6.65 13.73 4.10
N PHE A 129 7.31 14.75 4.62
CA PHE A 129 7.88 14.72 5.96
C PHE A 129 7.01 15.58 6.88
N ASP A 130 6.23 14.91 7.72
CA ASP A 130 5.34 15.49 8.72
C ASP A 130 6.06 15.46 10.07
N ASP A 131 6.42 16.65 10.60
CA ASP A 131 7.27 16.78 11.80
C ASP A 131 8.56 15.94 11.71
N GLY A 132 9.15 15.87 10.52
CA GLY A 132 10.36 15.09 10.25
C GLY A 132 10.13 13.59 10.04
N ALA A 133 8.93 13.08 10.24
CA ALA A 133 8.58 11.69 9.99
C ALA A 133 8.05 11.50 8.57
N PRO A 134 8.53 10.50 7.81
CA PRO A 134 8.01 10.21 6.49
C PRO A 134 6.60 9.62 6.60
N ARG A 135 5.69 10.14 5.76
CA ARG A 135 4.31 9.64 5.63
C ARG A 135 3.87 9.70 4.18
N PHE A 136 2.96 8.82 3.81
CA PHE A 136 2.34 8.88 2.50
C PHE A 136 1.28 10.00 2.46
N ALA A 137 1.50 10.98 1.60
CA ALA A 137 0.44 11.91 1.19
C ALA A 137 -0.47 11.22 0.17
N GLU A 138 0.10 10.31 -0.63
CA GLU A 138 -0.63 9.47 -1.56
C GLU A 138 0.13 8.16 -1.77
N LYS A 139 -0.61 7.06 -1.80
CA LYS A 139 -0.11 5.76 -2.25
C LYS A 139 -1.11 5.19 -3.25
N VAL A 140 -0.64 4.95 -4.46
CA VAL A 140 -1.39 4.26 -5.51
C VAL A 140 -0.79 2.88 -5.70
N VAL A 141 -1.57 1.87 -5.41
CA VAL A 141 -1.22 0.47 -5.65
C VAL A 141 -1.71 0.09 -7.04
N ILE A 142 -0.79 -0.19 -7.94
CA ILE A 142 -1.09 -0.49 -9.33
C ILE A 142 -0.84 -1.98 -9.56
N LEU A 143 -1.91 -2.72 -9.77
CA LEU A 143 -1.85 -4.16 -10.00
C LEU A 143 -1.58 -4.45 -11.48
N ASP A 144 -0.64 -5.35 -11.74
CA ASP A 144 -0.30 -5.76 -13.11
C ASP A 144 -1.47 -6.50 -13.78
N SER A 145 -2.20 -7.29 -13.01
CA SER A 145 -3.35 -8.04 -13.51
C SER A 145 -4.65 -7.44 -12.99
N ARG A 146 -5.66 -7.40 -13.85
CA ARG A 146 -7.04 -7.08 -13.47
C ARG A 146 -7.76 -8.25 -12.79
N LEU A 147 -7.16 -9.45 -12.80
CA LEU A 147 -7.75 -10.64 -12.21
C LEU A 147 -7.32 -10.74 -10.75
N ILE A 148 -8.28 -10.57 -9.85
CA ILE A 148 -8.17 -10.85 -8.43
C ILE A 148 -9.17 -11.97 -8.11
N ASP A 149 -8.68 -13.07 -7.58
CA ASP A 149 -9.49 -14.29 -7.37
C ASP A 149 -10.47 -14.21 -6.21
N THR A 150 -10.33 -13.22 -5.35
CA THR A 150 -11.21 -12.99 -4.19
C THR A 150 -11.45 -11.51 -3.97
N LEU A 151 -12.40 -11.19 -3.08
CA LEU A 151 -12.60 -9.83 -2.61
C LEU A 151 -11.33 -9.34 -1.91
N LEU A 152 -10.82 -8.19 -2.35
CA LEU A 152 -9.66 -7.55 -1.75
C LEU A 152 -10.08 -6.92 -0.41
N ALA A 153 -9.83 -7.63 0.68
CA ALA A 153 -10.19 -7.20 2.03
C ALA A 153 -9.01 -6.54 2.75
N ILE A 154 -7.89 -7.25 2.84
CA ILE A 154 -6.65 -6.76 3.46
C ILE A 154 -5.98 -5.79 2.49
N PRO A 155 -5.49 -4.62 2.95
CA PRO A 155 -4.78 -3.68 2.07
C PRO A 155 -3.49 -4.27 1.51
N LEU A 156 -3.09 -3.76 0.37
CA LEU A 156 -1.84 -4.12 -0.31
C LEU A 156 -0.79 -3.04 -0.16
#